data_87f0248c38f7e555399aea0ca16b34d8
#
_entry.id   87f0248c38f7e555399aea0ca16b34d8
#
_cell.length_a   1.000
_cell.length_b   1.000
_cell.length_c   1.000
_cell.angle_alpha   90.00
_cell.angle_beta   90.00
_cell.angle_gamma   90.00
#
_symmetry.space_group_name_H-M   'P 1'
#
loop_
_entity.id
_entity.type
_entity.pdbx_description
1 polymer ?
#
loop_
_entity_poly.entity_id
_entity_poly.type
_entity_poly.pdbx_seq_one_letter_code
_entity_poly.pdbx_strand_id
1 'polypeptide(L)' 'EKRAAAIVDDAKKRAEEEGAKIVAAAKAEAEQQAIRAREALREQVAVLAVKGAEQILQREVNASVHAELLGRLKTEL' A
#
# COMPACT_ATOMS: atom_id res chain seq x y z
N GLU A 1 24.85 -26.63 44.54
CA GLU A 1 23.70 -27.18 43.78
C GLU A 1 22.54 -26.18 43.68
N LYS A 2 22.17 -25.53 44.78
CA LYS A 2 21.13 -24.49 44.80
C LYS A 2 21.51 -23.28 43.95
N ARG A 3 22.77 -22.90 43.93
CA ARG A 3 23.29 -21.79 43.11
C ARG A 3 23.23 -22.13 41.62
N ALA A 4 23.61 -23.34 41.26
CA ALA A 4 23.57 -23.79 39.86
C ALA A 4 22.13 -23.81 39.33
N ALA A 5 21.19 -24.30 40.14
CA ALA A 5 19.77 -24.33 39.78
C ALA A 5 19.20 -22.91 39.63
N ALA A 6 19.58 -22.00 40.52
CA ALA A 6 19.15 -20.58 40.45
C ALA A 6 19.72 -19.88 39.24
N ILE A 7 20.97 -20.14 38.86
CA ILE A 7 21.60 -19.55 37.67
C ILE A 7 20.89 -20.05 36.38
N VAL A 8 20.58 -21.35 36.30
CA VAL A 8 19.88 -21.93 35.16
C VAL A 8 18.47 -21.35 35.06
N ASP A 9 17.75 -21.24 36.16
CA ASP A 9 16.40 -20.70 36.19
C ASP A 9 16.40 -19.23 35.78
N ASP A 10 17.34 -18.44 36.27
CA ASP A 10 17.51 -17.04 35.88
C ASP A 10 17.83 -16.89 34.38
N ALA A 11 18.72 -17.74 33.88
CA ALA A 11 19.05 -17.75 32.44
C ALA A 11 17.86 -18.10 31.58
N LYS A 12 17.02 -19.05 31.99
CA LYS A 12 15.78 -19.40 31.30
C LYS A 12 14.82 -18.23 31.26
N LYS A 13 14.62 -17.56 32.38
CA LYS A 13 13.74 -16.37 32.47
C LYS A 13 14.21 -15.25 31.56
N ARG A 14 15.51 -14.97 31.55
CA ARG A 14 16.09 -13.95 30.63
C ARG A 14 15.92 -14.33 29.18
N ALA A 15 16.12 -15.58 28.83
CA ALA A 15 15.94 -16.06 27.46
C ALA A 15 14.48 -15.94 27.02
N GLU A 16 13.54 -16.27 27.92
CA GLU A 16 12.11 -16.10 27.62
C GLU A 16 11.72 -14.64 27.44
N GLU A 17 12.22 -13.76 28.30
CA GLU A 17 11.97 -12.31 28.19
C GLU A 17 12.57 -11.71 26.92
N GLU A 18 13.80 -12.07 26.59
CA GLU A 18 14.44 -11.63 25.34
C GLU A 18 13.74 -12.19 24.13
N GLY A 19 13.34 -13.46 24.16
CA GLY A 19 12.57 -14.09 23.11
C GLY A 19 11.25 -13.39 22.88
N ALA A 20 10.52 -13.07 23.95
CA ALA A 20 9.26 -12.33 23.87
C ALA A 20 9.45 -10.92 23.26
N LYS A 21 10.51 -10.23 23.62
CA LYS A 21 10.85 -8.91 23.04
C LYS A 21 11.15 -9.01 21.55
N ILE A 22 11.91 -10.01 21.15
CA ILE A 22 12.25 -10.24 19.73
C ILE A 22 10.98 -10.52 18.91
N VAL A 23 10.10 -11.38 19.42
CA VAL A 23 8.83 -11.70 18.76
C VAL A 23 7.95 -10.45 18.66
N ALA A 24 7.83 -9.66 19.72
CA ALA A 24 7.05 -8.44 19.73
C ALA A 24 7.60 -7.41 18.74
N ALA A 25 8.93 -7.24 18.70
CA ALA A 25 9.58 -6.35 17.74
C ALA A 25 9.36 -6.81 16.29
N ALA A 26 9.48 -8.10 16.03
CA ALA A 26 9.25 -8.69 14.71
C ALA A 26 7.80 -8.49 14.24
N LYS A 27 6.83 -8.66 15.13
CA LYS A 27 5.41 -8.42 14.83
C LYS A 27 5.15 -6.95 14.53
N ALA A 28 5.70 -6.04 15.33
CA ALA A 28 5.55 -4.61 15.11
C ALA A 28 6.15 -4.18 13.77
N GLU A 29 7.32 -4.71 13.42
CA GLU A 29 7.97 -4.44 12.15
C GLU A 29 7.15 -4.98 10.97
N ALA A 30 6.62 -6.20 11.08
CA ALA A 30 5.76 -6.78 10.06
C ALA A 30 4.48 -5.96 9.85
N GLU A 31 3.87 -5.46 10.92
CA GLU A 31 2.70 -4.58 10.84
C GLU A 31 3.03 -3.26 10.15
N GLN A 32 4.17 -2.66 10.46
CA GLN A 32 4.63 -1.43 9.80
C GLN A 32 4.88 -1.65 8.32
N GLN A 33 5.50 -2.76 7.96
CA GLN A 33 5.72 -3.11 6.54
C GLN A 33 4.41 -3.32 5.81
N ALA A 34 3.43 -3.97 6.43
CA ALA A 34 2.10 -4.16 5.85
C ALA A 34 1.38 -2.82 5.62
N ILE A 35 1.49 -1.89 6.56
CA ILE A 35 0.90 -0.54 6.43
C ILE A 35 1.57 0.22 5.28
N ARG A 36 2.89 0.20 5.20
CA ARG A 36 3.64 0.85 4.11
C ARG A 36 3.28 0.27 2.75
N ALA A 37 3.15 -1.04 2.66
CA ALA A 37 2.75 -1.71 1.42
C ALA A 37 1.34 -1.30 1.00
N ARG A 38 0.40 -1.20 1.93
CA ARG A 38 -0.95 -0.72 1.66
C ARG A 38 -0.97 0.72 1.17
N GLU A 39 -0.20 1.60 1.81
CA GLU A 39 -0.10 3.01 1.40
C GLU A 39 0.49 3.15 0.01
N ALA A 40 1.55 2.40 -0.28
CA ALA A 40 2.17 2.37 -1.61
C ALA A 40 1.19 1.87 -2.67
N LEU A 41 0.43 0.83 -2.38
CA LEU A 41 -0.61 0.31 -3.27
C LEU A 41 -1.74 1.31 -3.48
N ARG A 42 -2.17 2.01 -2.43
CA ARG A 42 -3.18 3.07 -2.53
C ARG A 42 -2.73 4.19 -3.45
N GLU A 43 -1.49 4.63 -3.32
CA GLU A 43 -0.93 5.66 -4.20
C GLU A 43 -0.88 5.20 -5.65
N GLN A 44 -0.44 3.97 -5.90
CA GLN A 44 -0.41 3.40 -7.24
C GLN A 44 -1.80 3.28 -7.85
N VAL A 45 -2.78 2.82 -7.07
CA VAL A 45 -4.17 2.72 -7.50
C VAL A 45 -4.75 4.11 -7.78
N ALA A 46 -4.47 5.09 -6.94
CA ALA A 46 -4.92 6.46 -7.14
C ALA A 46 -4.36 7.07 -8.42
N VAL A 47 -3.05 6.91 -8.66
CA VAL A 47 -2.40 7.37 -9.90
C VAL A 47 -2.99 6.69 -11.12
N LEU A 48 -3.21 5.38 -11.04
CA LEU A 48 -3.80 4.61 -12.13
C LEU A 48 -5.24 5.03 -12.41
N ALA A 49 -6.02 5.27 -11.37
CA ALA A 49 -7.40 5.74 -11.48
C ALA A 49 -7.47 7.12 -12.15
N VAL A 50 -6.59 8.05 -11.75
CA VAL A 50 -6.51 9.38 -12.36
C VAL A 50 -6.11 9.29 -13.83
N LYS A 51 -5.10 8.48 -14.15
CA LYS A 51 -4.67 8.25 -15.55
C LYS A 51 -5.78 7.64 -16.39
N GLY A 52 -6.49 6.66 -15.83
CA GLY A 52 -7.63 6.04 -16.51
C GLY A 52 -8.75 7.05 -16.76
N ALA A 53 -9.08 7.85 -15.76
CA ALA A 53 -10.09 8.90 -15.87
C ALA A 53 -9.70 9.95 -16.92
N GLU A 54 -8.45 10.38 -16.92
CA GLU A 54 -7.92 11.33 -17.91
C GLU A 54 -8.04 10.79 -19.33
N GLN A 55 -7.68 9.55 -19.54
CA GLN A 55 -7.79 8.91 -20.87
C GLN A 55 -9.24 8.80 -21.34
N ILE A 56 -10.14 8.45 -20.46
CA ILE A 56 -11.56 8.35 -20.78
C ILE A 56 -12.13 9.73 -21.10
N LEU A 57 -11.82 10.74 -20.29
CA LEU A 57 -12.25 12.12 -20.53
C LEU A 57 -11.69 12.69 -21.83
N GLN A 58 -10.44 12.42 -22.15
CA GLN A 58 -9.84 12.83 -23.42
C GLN A 58 -10.58 12.24 -24.61
N ARG A 59 -10.94 10.97 -24.54
CA ARG A 59 -11.74 10.33 -25.60
C ARG A 59 -13.11 10.93 -25.73
N GLU A 60 -13.81 11.19 -24.64
CA GLU A 60 -15.12 11.83 -24.65
C GLU A 60 -15.07 13.26 -25.17
N VAL A 61 -14.09 14.04 -24.71
CA VAL A 61 -13.88 15.41 -25.19
C VAL A 61 -13.54 15.39 -26.68
N ASN A 62 -12.68 14.50 -27.14
CA ASN A 62 -12.34 14.37 -28.55
C ASN A 62 -13.55 13.94 -29.40
N ALA A 63 -14.34 13.00 -28.92
CA ALA A 63 -15.56 12.56 -29.60
C ALA A 63 -16.57 13.70 -29.69
N SER A 64 -16.74 14.48 -28.63
CA SER A 64 -17.64 15.65 -28.60
C SER A 64 -17.18 16.73 -29.58
N VAL A 65 -15.89 17.06 -29.59
CA VAL A 65 -15.29 18.01 -30.52
C VAL A 65 -15.47 17.54 -31.97
N HIS A 66 -15.23 16.28 -32.23
CA HIS A 66 -15.42 15.70 -33.57
C HIS A 66 -16.88 15.71 -34.01
N ALA A 67 -17.81 15.45 -33.11
CA ALA A 67 -19.24 15.50 -33.39
C ALA A 67 -19.70 16.92 -33.76
N GLU A 68 -19.20 17.94 -33.04
CA GLU A 68 -19.45 19.36 -33.36
C GLU A 68 -18.91 19.72 -34.74
N LEU A 69 -17.68 19.32 -35.03
CA LEU A 69 -17.02 19.59 -36.30
C LEU A 69 -17.77 18.96 -37.45
N LEU A 70 -18.22 17.73 -37.30
CA LEU A 70 -19.03 17.01 -38.27
C LEU A 70 -20.40 17.67 -38.47
N GLY A 71 -21.01 18.16 -37.39
CA GLY A 71 -22.25 18.93 -37.41
C GLY A 71 -22.13 20.22 -38.20
N ARG A 72 -21.03 20.96 -38.00
CA ARG A 72 -20.72 22.18 -38.76
C ARG A 72 -20.52 21.91 -40.24
N LEU A 73 -19.79 20.85 -40.56
CA LEU A 73 -19.56 20.45 -41.94
C LEU A 73 -20.87 20.10 -42.66
N LYS A 74 -21.81 19.47 -41.97
CA LYS A 74 -23.14 19.15 -42.52
C LYS A 74 -23.96 20.40 -42.80
N THR A 75 -23.85 21.43 -41.96
CA THR A 75 -24.58 22.68 -42.16
C THR A 75 -23.98 23.59 -43.24
N GLU A 76 -22.69 23.43 -43.52
CA GLU A 76 -22.01 24.18 -44.60
C GLU A 76 -22.24 23.56 -45.99
N LEU A 77 -22.60 22.31 -46.00
CA LEU A 77 -22.93 21.62 -47.24
C LEU A 77 -24.39 21.86 -47.63
#